data_fcaa3175cb317d77b259ea8e56bc20e2
#
_entry.id   fcaa3175cb317d77b259ea8e56bc20e2
#
_cell.length_a   1.000
_cell.length_b   1.000
_cell.length_c   1.000
_cell.angle_alpha   90.00
_cell.angle_beta   90.00
_cell.angle_gamma   90.00
#
_symmetry.space_group_name_H-M   'P 1'
#
loop_
_entity.id
_entity.type
_entity.pdbx_description
1 polymer ?
#
loop_
_entity_poly.entity_id
_entity_poly.type
_entity_poly.pdbx_seq_one_letter_code
_entity_poly.pdbx_strand_id
1 'polypeptide(L)'
;MRVERSALPDDWPAGPFDLVVCSEVLYYLDPATLRGALPAIRASVAPGGRLIAVHFRPRSSDDPMTGDDVHAMLRAELGLRRVEGVVEDRYRLDVFGA
;
A
#
# COMPACT_ATOMS: atom_id res chain seq x y z
N MET A 1 5.38 -0.34 18.61
CA MET A 1 5.25 -0.14 17.15
C MET A 1 6.64 -0.22 16.51
N ARG A 2 6.70 -0.85 15.38
CA ARG A 2 7.97 -1.06 14.68
C ARG A 2 7.92 -0.36 13.32
N VAL A 3 8.97 0.42 13.01
CA VAL A 3 9.08 1.16 11.75
C VAL A 3 10.35 0.73 11.04
N GLU A 4 10.22 0.37 9.77
CA GLU A 4 11.36 -0.02 8.95
C GLU A 4 11.31 0.68 7.60
N ARG A 5 12.49 0.88 7.02
CA ARG A 5 12.65 1.35 5.65
C ARG A 5 13.28 0.24 4.82
N SER A 6 12.72 0.01 3.66
CA SER A 6 13.19 -1.03 2.76
C SER A 6 13.10 -0.59 1.31
N ALA A 7 13.94 -1.20 0.47
CA ALA A 7 13.89 -0.98 -0.97
C ALA A 7 12.83 -1.90 -1.57
N LEU A 8 11.79 -1.34 -2.14
CA LEU A 8 10.72 -2.10 -2.77
C LEU A 8 11.05 -2.40 -4.23
N PRO A 9 10.53 -3.51 -4.78
CA PRO A 9 9.67 -4.52 -4.14
C PRO A 9 10.43 -5.66 -3.48
N ASP A 10 11.74 -5.77 -3.73
CA ASP A 10 12.50 -6.98 -3.41
C ASP A 10 12.85 -7.09 -1.92
N ASP A 11 12.81 -5.98 -1.22
CA ASP A 11 13.23 -5.89 0.18
C ASP A 11 12.05 -5.51 1.09
N TRP A 12 10.92 -6.21 0.96
CA TRP A 12 9.78 -5.97 1.84
C TRP A 12 10.02 -6.60 3.21
N PRO A 13 9.88 -5.83 4.31
CA PRO A 13 10.09 -6.38 5.66
C PRO A 13 9.16 -7.54 5.94
N ALA A 14 9.69 -8.60 6.55
CA ALA A 14 8.94 -9.83 6.76
C ALA A 14 7.77 -9.68 7.75
N GLY A 15 7.94 -8.88 8.78
CA GLY A 15 6.92 -8.76 9.81
C GLY A 15 6.77 -10.03 10.65
N PRO A 16 5.57 -10.31 11.19
CA PRO A 16 4.38 -9.46 11.06
C PRO A 16 4.44 -8.20 11.92
N PHE A 17 3.78 -7.16 11.46
CA PHE A 17 3.72 -5.88 12.17
C PHE A 17 2.28 -5.52 12.53
N ASP A 18 2.10 -4.83 13.66
CA ASP A 18 0.77 -4.34 14.07
C ASP A 18 0.31 -3.17 13.20
N LEU A 19 1.24 -2.40 12.68
CA LEU A 19 0.96 -1.28 11.81
C LEU A 19 1.97 -1.23 10.66
N VAL A 20 1.47 -1.18 9.45
CA VAL A 20 2.26 -0.99 8.23
C VAL A 20 1.77 0.27 7.54
N VAL A 21 2.67 1.17 7.20
CA VAL A 21 2.33 2.41 6.50
C VAL A 21 3.05 2.44 5.16
N CYS A 22 2.28 2.59 4.08
CA CYS A 22 2.78 2.78 2.73
C CYS A 22 2.40 4.20 2.30
N SER A 23 3.35 5.11 2.34
CA SER A 23 3.13 6.51 2.00
C SER A 23 4.02 6.91 0.84
N GLU A 24 3.40 7.30 -0.28
CA GLU A 24 4.10 7.83 -1.45
C GLU A 24 5.15 6.87 -2.04
N VAL A 25 4.88 5.56 -2.04
CA VAL A 25 5.87 4.56 -2.50
C VAL A 25 5.35 3.62 -3.58
N LEU A 26 4.09 3.17 -3.50
CA LEU A 26 3.63 2.06 -4.34
C LEU A 26 3.40 2.45 -5.79
N TYR A 27 3.10 3.70 -6.08
CA TYR A 27 2.86 4.14 -7.46
C TYR A 27 4.15 4.27 -8.30
N TYR A 28 5.32 4.13 -7.66
CA TYR A 28 6.59 4.02 -8.40
C TYR A 28 6.79 2.64 -9.02
N LEU A 29 6.01 1.65 -8.60
CA LEU A 29 6.06 0.31 -9.17
C LEU A 29 5.12 0.22 -10.37
N ASP A 30 5.48 -0.58 -11.37
CA ASP A 30 4.52 -0.90 -12.42
C ASP A 30 3.44 -1.85 -11.89
N PRO A 31 2.26 -1.94 -12.57
CA PRO A 31 1.16 -2.75 -12.06
C PRO A 31 1.52 -4.21 -11.81
N ALA A 32 2.31 -4.83 -12.67
CA ALA A 32 2.68 -6.24 -12.51
C ALA A 32 3.59 -6.43 -11.29
N THR A 33 4.53 -5.52 -11.08
CA THR A 33 5.45 -5.57 -9.93
C THR A 33 4.69 -5.36 -8.63
N LEU A 34 3.78 -4.41 -8.57
CA LEU A 34 2.96 -4.20 -7.38
C LEU A 34 2.09 -5.44 -7.10
N ARG A 35 1.45 -5.98 -8.13
CA ARG A 35 0.61 -7.18 -7.97
C ARG A 35 1.43 -8.35 -7.40
N GLY A 36 2.65 -8.51 -7.88
CA GLY A 36 3.56 -9.55 -7.36
C GLY A 36 3.98 -9.33 -5.92
N ALA A 37 3.98 -8.09 -5.44
CA ALA A 37 4.34 -7.75 -4.06
C ALA A 37 3.17 -7.87 -3.07
N LEU A 38 1.92 -7.90 -3.54
CA LEU A 38 0.76 -7.90 -2.66
C LEU A 38 0.72 -9.04 -1.63
N PRO A 39 1.09 -10.29 -1.97
CA PRO A 39 1.12 -11.35 -0.96
C PRO A 39 2.09 -11.06 0.19
N ALA A 40 3.26 -10.50 -0.10
CA ALA A 40 4.24 -10.12 0.92
C ALA A 40 3.74 -8.95 1.78
N ILE A 41 3.11 -7.97 1.15
CA ILE A 41 2.50 -6.85 1.86
C ILE A 41 1.43 -7.35 2.83
N ARG A 42 0.53 -8.19 2.34
CA ARG A 42 -0.52 -8.77 3.19
C ARG A 42 0.04 -9.57 4.35
N ALA A 43 1.04 -10.40 4.08
CA ALA A 43 1.65 -11.25 5.11
C ALA A 43 2.38 -10.46 6.18
N SER A 44 2.81 -9.23 5.87
CA SER A 44 3.51 -8.37 6.83
C SER A 44 2.59 -7.76 7.90
N VAL A 45 1.27 -7.83 7.71
CA VAL A 45 0.30 -7.27 8.66
C VAL A 45 -0.13 -8.37 9.63
N ALA A 46 0.10 -8.16 10.93
CA ALA A 46 -0.28 -9.13 11.96
C ALA A 46 -1.80 -9.29 12.05
N PRO A 47 -2.31 -10.46 12.51
CA PRO A 47 -3.72 -10.60 12.80
C PRO A 47 -4.21 -9.49 13.74
N GLY A 48 -5.27 -8.80 13.36
CA GLY A 48 -5.76 -7.61 14.09
C GLY A 48 -5.00 -6.33 13.81
N GLY A 49 -3.94 -6.40 13.01
CA GLY A 49 -3.15 -5.23 12.63
C GLY A 49 -3.79 -4.39 11.53
N ARG A 50 -3.12 -3.32 11.15
CA ARG A 50 -3.61 -2.37 10.15
C ARG A 50 -2.53 -2.04 9.13
N LEU A 51 -2.96 -1.84 7.90
CA LEU A 51 -2.15 -1.26 6.84
C LEU A 51 -2.79 0.06 6.42
N ILE A 52 -2.00 1.13 6.44
CA ILE A 52 -2.44 2.46 6.00
C ILE A 52 -1.70 2.79 4.71
N ALA A 53 -2.44 3.06 3.65
CA ALA A 53 -1.88 3.48 2.37
C ALA A 53 -2.29 4.93 2.09
N VAL A 54 -1.31 5.78 1.83
CA VAL A 54 -1.53 7.19 1.50
C VAL A 54 -0.75 7.53 0.25
N HIS A 55 -1.42 8.04 -0.78
CA HIS A 55 -0.77 8.39 -2.03
C HIS A 55 -1.36 9.65 -2.63
N PHE A 56 -0.48 10.46 -3.21
CA PHE A 56 -0.84 11.64 -3.98
C PHE A 56 -1.64 11.22 -5.21
N ARG A 57 -2.70 11.94 -5.53
CA ARG A 57 -3.62 11.54 -6.62
C ARG A 57 -3.20 12.02 -8.01
N PRO A 58 -2.77 13.28 -8.18
CA PRO A 58 -2.38 13.73 -9.51
C PRO A 58 -1.24 12.90 -10.08
N ARG A 59 -1.34 12.62 -11.38
CA ARG A 59 -0.32 11.84 -12.07
C ARG A 59 0.96 12.67 -12.24
N SER A 60 2.09 12.09 -11.88
CA SER A 60 3.39 12.54 -12.33
C SER A 60 3.69 11.86 -13.67
N SER A 61 4.29 12.57 -14.61
CA SER A 61 4.59 12.03 -15.93
C SER A 61 5.54 10.83 -15.90
N ASP A 62 6.33 10.70 -14.82
CA ASP A 62 7.32 9.64 -14.69
C ASP A 62 6.81 8.43 -13.91
N ASP A 63 5.66 8.53 -13.28
CA ASP A 63 5.14 7.43 -12.43
C ASP A 63 4.35 6.42 -13.26
N PRO A 64 4.59 5.11 -13.09
CA PRO A 64 3.84 4.06 -13.79
C PRO A 64 2.36 4.02 -13.43
N MET A 65 2.01 4.45 -12.22
CA MET A 65 0.63 4.46 -11.72
C MET A 65 0.31 5.77 -11.03
N THR A 66 -0.99 6.10 -10.97
CA THR A 66 -1.48 7.17 -10.10
C THR A 66 -1.77 6.61 -8.70
N GLY A 67 -1.95 7.51 -7.72
CA GLY A 67 -2.43 7.09 -6.41
C GLY A 67 -3.76 6.36 -6.48
N ASP A 68 -4.68 6.82 -7.34
CA ASP A 68 -5.98 6.16 -7.52
C ASP A 68 -5.83 4.75 -8.09
N ASP A 69 -4.90 4.54 -9.04
CA ASP A 69 -4.60 3.22 -9.59
C ASP A 69 -4.10 2.25 -8.52
N VAL A 70 -3.17 2.71 -7.67
CA VAL A 70 -2.64 1.91 -6.57
C VAL A 70 -3.75 1.50 -5.61
N HIS A 71 -4.56 2.46 -5.17
CA HIS A 71 -5.61 2.18 -4.20
C HIS A 71 -6.70 1.28 -4.76
N ALA A 72 -7.02 1.40 -6.06
CA ALA A 72 -7.95 0.48 -6.72
C ALA A 72 -7.43 -0.96 -6.68
N MET A 73 -6.14 -1.16 -6.95
CA MET A 73 -5.52 -2.48 -6.89
C MET A 73 -5.51 -3.03 -5.47
N LEU A 74 -5.19 -2.22 -4.48
CA LEU A 74 -5.20 -2.64 -3.08
C LEU A 74 -6.60 -3.09 -2.65
N ARG A 75 -7.62 -2.32 -2.98
CA ARG A 75 -9.00 -2.67 -2.64
C ARG A 75 -9.45 -3.98 -3.31
N ALA A 76 -9.04 -4.20 -4.54
CA ALA A 76 -9.48 -5.36 -5.31
C ALA A 76 -8.67 -6.62 -5.05
N GLU A 77 -7.37 -6.50 -4.82
CA GLU A 77 -6.45 -7.62 -4.91
C GLU A 77 -5.59 -7.89 -3.67
N LEU A 78 -5.52 -6.96 -2.70
CA LEU A 78 -4.67 -7.17 -1.51
C LEU A 78 -5.16 -8.31 -0.62
N GLY A 79 -6.46 -8.53 -0.57
CA GLY A 79 -7.03 -9.60 0.26
C GLY A 79 -7.25 -9.22 1.72
N LEU A 80 -7.05 -7.97 2.09
CA LEU A 80 -7.41 -7.44 3.41
C LEU A 80 -8.68 -6.61 3.30
N ARG A 81 -9.43 -6.56 4.40
CA ARG A 81 -10.67 -5.79 4.45
C ARG A 81 -10.38 -4.30 4.56
N ARG A 82 -11.00 -3.50 3.70
CA ARG A 82 -10.94 -2.04 3.82
C ARG A 82 -11.80 -1.60 5.01
N VAL A 83 -11.16 -0.97 5.98
CA VAL A 83 -11.82 -0.53 7.23
C VAL A 83 -12.29 0.91 7.11
N GLU A 84 -11.49 1.76 6.49
CA GLU A 84 -11.74 3.18 6.39
C GLU A 84 -11.06 3.75 5.15
N GLY A 85 -11.55 4.88 4.66
CA GLY A 85 -10.91 5.56 3.55
C GLY A 85 -11.30 7.03 3.51
N VAL A 86 -10.35 7.85 3.04
CA VAL A 86 -10.52 9.29 2.83
C VAL A 86 -10.04 9.61 1.43
N VAL A 87 -10.82 10.37 0.68
CA VAL A 87 -10.44 10.87 -0.64
C VAL A 87 -10.49 12.39 -0.60
N GLU A 88 -9.34 13.01 -0.78
CA GLU A 88 -9.20 14.45 -0.91
C GLU A 88 -8.78 14.81 -2.34
N ASP A 89 -8.77 16.11 -2.67
CA ASP A 89 -8.40 16.53 -4.03
C ASP A 89 -7.01 16.07 -4.43
N ARG A 90 -6.07 16.08 -3.50
CA ARG A 90 -4.66 15.83 -3.78
C ARG A 90 -4.15 14.49 -3.30
N TYR A 91 -4.83 13.84 -2.34
CA TYR A 91 -4.39 12.56 -1.82
C TYR A 91 -5.56 11.64 -1.50
N ARG A 92 -5.21 10.37 -1.37
CA ARG A 92 -6.14 9.32 -1.00
C ARG A 92 -5.51 8.48 0.10
N LEU A 93 -6.32 8.13 1.11
CA LEU A 93 -5.91 7.28 2.20
C LEU A 93 -6.89 6.13 2.33
N ASP A 94 -6.38 4.92 2.43
CA ASP A 94 -7.19 3.74 2.75
C ASP A 94 -6.55 2.99 3.91
N VAL A 95 -7.37 2.48 4.81
CA VAL A 95 -6.96 1.65 5.94
C VAL A 95 -7.52 0.25 5.73
N PHE A 96 -6.64 -0.74 5.79
CA PHE A 96 -7.02 -2.15 5.66
C PHE A 96 -6.75 -2.87 6.97
N GLY A 97 -7.62 -3.82 7.32
CA GLY A 97 -7.50 -4.62 8.53
C GLY A 97 -7.27 -6.09 8.23
N ALA A 98 -6.38 -6.68 9.01
CA ALA A 98 -6.11 -8.11 8.94
C ALA A 98 -6.90 -8.87 10.02
#